data_bd8686470fba3fc0d73e9505d8ed03d8
#
_entry.id   bd8686470fba3fc0d73e9505d8ed03d8
#
_cell.length_a   1.000
_cell.length_b   1.000
_cell.length_c   1.000
_cell.angle_alpha   90.00
_cell.angle_beta   90.00
_cell.angle_gamma   90.00
#
_symmetry.space_group_name_H-M   'P 1'
#
loop_
_entity.id
_entity.type
_entity.pdbx_description
1 polymer ?
#
loop_
_entity_poly.entity_id
_entity_poly.type
_entity_poly.pdbx_seq_one_letter_code
_entity_poly.pdbx_strand_id
1 'polypeptide(L)'
;NSNLKKMSDDAEGIQRPDPVPFYRNKVYIALVVLLGFVGLGYFVSKGAIGLGNQKNYEPVQPIYYSHKVHAGINQINCLYCHGSAWDSKTAGIPSVNICMNCHKAVNEYTKGPKLYKENGEEINGTEEIAKLYKAAGFNPQSPATWDPSKATPIEWVKIHNLPDHVYFNHSQHVNAGKVQCQTCHGEITAMDEVKQVSELSMGWCVNCHRETKVNFNYDSTGNKFYSIYEKFHNDIKNKKLDSVTVKTIGGLECQKCHY
;
A
#
# COMPACT_ATOMS: atom_id res chain seq x y z
N ASN A 1 -72.05 57.34 16.61
CA ASN A 1 -70.61 57.68 16.62
C ASN A 1 -69.84 57.33 17.91
N SER A 2 -70.47 56.80 18.96
CA SER A 2 -69.84 56.44 20.23
C SER A 2 -69.35 54.95 20.26
N ASN A 3 -69.88 54.08 19.44
CA ASN A 3 -69.50 52.64 19.44
C ASN A 3 -68.26 52.31 18.62
N LEU A 4 -67.82 53.16 17.71
CA LEU A 4 -66.61 52.98 16.96
C LEU A 4 -65.33 53.41 17.71
N LYS A 5 -65.46 54.24 18.69
CA LYS A 5 -64.31 54.76 19.50
C LYS A 5 -63.94 53.73 20.62
N LYS A 6 -64.90 52.87 21.01
CA LYS A 6 -64.66 51.90 22.07
C LYS A 6 -63.99 50.58 21.56
N MET A 7 -64.00 50.34 20.24
CA MET A 7 -63.31 49.21 19.64
C MET A 7 -61.83 49.46 19.28
N SER A 8 -61.35 50.74 19.37
CA SER A 8 -59.97 51.06 19.12
C SER A 8 -59.07 50.98 20.37
N ASP A 9 -59.68 51.01 21.55
CA ASP A 9 -58.93 51.03 22.81
C ASP A 9 -58.63 49.66 23.39
N ASP A 10 -59.30 48.61 22.89
CA ASP A 10 -59.08 47.18 23.32
C ASP A 10 -57.99 46.46 22.49
N ALA A 11 -57.31 47.16 21.58
CA ALA A 11 -56.22 46.60 20.76
C ALA A 11 -54.80 46.83 21.33
N GLU A 12 -54.71 47.52 22.49
CA GLU A 12 -53.45 47.72 23.20
C GLU A 12 -53.23 46.63 24.24
N GLY A 13 -52.65 45.51 23.89
CA GLY A 13 -52.32 44.51 24.90
C GLY A 13 -51.67 43.24 24.48
N ILE A 14 -51.57 42.97 23.19
CA ILE A 14 -50.77 41.83 22.76
C ILE A 14 -49.32 42.29 22.50
N GLN A 15 -48.55 42.43 23.59
CA GLN A 15 -47.09 42.50 23.46
C GLN A 15 -46.62 41.17 22.85
N ARG A 16 -46.23 41.23 21.58
CA ARG A 16 -45.51 40.08 20.98
C ARG A 16 -44.23 39.90 21.77
N PRO A 17 -43.98 38.72 22.32
CA PRO A 17 -42.71 38.47 23.01
C PRO A 17 -41.54 38.80 22.07
N ASP A 18 -40.57 39.49 22.61
CA ASP A 18 -39.35 39.84 21.87
C ASP A 18 -38.78 38.60 21.16
N PRO A 19 -38.34 38.72 19.89
CA PRO A 19 -37.82 37.57 19.16
C PRO A 19 -36.63 37.00 19.89
N VAL A 20 -36.75 35.74 20.31
CA VAL A 20 -35.66 35.04 20.99
C VAL A 20 -34.45 34.99 20.04
N PRO A 21 -33.28 35.52 20.43
CA PRO A 21 -32.11 35.44 19.59
C PRO A 21 -31.85 34.00 19.13
N PHE A 22 -31.48 33.82 17.85
CA PHE A 22 -31.34 32.50 17.23
C PHE A 22 -30.44 31.53 18.04
N TYR A 23 -29.40 32.07 18.70
CA TYR A 23 -28.50 31.28 19.56
C TYR A 23 -29.14 30.80 20.88
N ARG A 24 -30.33 31.30 21.27
CA ARG A 24 -31.14 30.82 22.40
C ARG A 24 -32.28 29.93 21.97
N ASN A 25 -32.49 29.76 20.66
CA ASN A 25 -33.52 28.85 20.15
C ASN A 25 -33.09 27.41 20.42
N LYS A 26 -33.88 26.64 21.17
CA LYS A 26 -33.60 25.27 21.55
C LYS A 26 -33.40 24.35 20.34
N VAL A 27 -34.16 24.57 19.25
CA VAL A 27 -34.02 23.82 18.01
C VAL A 27 -32.68 24.08 17.33
N TYR A 28 -32.27 25.36 17.27
CA TYR A 28 -30.96 25.74 16.72
C TYR A 28 -29.80 25.11 17.52
N ILE A 29 -29.88 25.20 18.86
CA ILE A 29 -28.88 24.58 19.75
C ILE A 29 -28.82 23.09 19.52
N ALA A 30 -29.97 22.41 19.45
CA ALA A 30 -30.05 20.98 19.23
C ALA A 30 -29.42 20.58 17.87
N LEU A 31 -29.67 21.37 16.80
CA LEU A 31 -29.04 21.13 15.48
C LEU A 31 -27.53 21.32 15.51
N VAL A 32 -27.03 22.38 16.17
CA VAL A 32 -25.59 22.62 16.28
C VAL A 32 -24.90 21.51 17.07
N VAL A 33 -25.52 21.05 18.16
CA VAL A 33 -25.01 19.95 18.97
C VAL A 33 -25.02 18.65 18.16
N LEU A 34 -26.10 18.36 17.44
CA LEU A 34 -26.20 17.17 16.56
C LEU A 34 -25.10 17.19 15.49
N LEU A 35 -24.92 18.32 14.79
CA LEU A 35 -23.86 18.48 13.79
C LEU A 35 -22.46 18.32 14.40
N GLY A 36 -22.29 18.83 15.62
CA GLY A 36 -21.05 18.63 16.38
C GLY A 36 -20.76 17.17 16.67
N PHE A 37 -21.77 16.40 17.11
CA PHE A 37 -21.63 14.96 17.35
C PHE A 37 -21.37 14.18 16.06
N VAL A 38 -22.06 14.51 14.96
CA VAL A 38 -21.83 13.89 13.66
C VAL A 38 -20.42 14.20 13.17
N GLY A 39 -19.96 15.43 13.28
CA GLY A 39 -18.59 15.84 12.94
C GLY A 39 -17.54 15.10 13.78
N LEU A 40 -17.75 15.07 15.10
CA LEU A 40 -16.86 14.35 16.02
C LEU A 40 -16.81 12.84 15.68
N GLY A 41 -17.96 12.23 15.47
CA GLY A 41 -18.07 10.82 15.09
C GLY A 41 -17.34 10.52 13.77
N TYR A 42 -17.46 11.42 12.80
CA TYR A 42 -16.72 11.30 11.53
C TYR A 42 -15.18 11.37 11.74
N PHE A 43 -14.68 12.33 12.51
CA PHE A 43 -13.24 12.46 12.78
C PHE A 43 -12.71 11.29 13.61
N VAL A 44 -13.45 10.84 14.61
CA VAL A 44 -13.08 9.67 15.42
C VAL A 44 -13.03 8.41 14.56
N SER A 45 -14.03 8.19 13.71
CA SER A 45 -14.06 7.02 12.82
C SER A 45 -12.92 7.05 11.79
N LYS A 46 -12.62 8.23 11.22
CA LYS A 46 -11.47 8.42 10.33
C LYS A 46 -10.15 8.10 11.02
N GLY A 47 -9.97 8.58 12.24
CA GLY A 47 -8.79 8.30 13.06
C GLY A 47 -8.68 6.80 13.38
N ALA A 48 -9.78 6.17 13.78
CA ALA A 48 -9.82 4.75 14.12
C ALA A 48 -9.53 3.85 12.90
N ILE A 49 -10.07 4.18 11.73
CA ILE A 49 -9.78 3.47 10.47
C ILE A 49 -8.31 3.62 10.07
N GLY A 50 -7.68 4.76 10.38
CA GLY A 50 -6.26 5.01 10.14
C GLY A 50 -5.32 4.29 11.10
N LEU A 51 -5.82 3.81 12.24
CA LEU A 51 -5.00 3.04 13.19
C LEU A 51 -4.55 1.73 12.55
N GLY A 52 -3.23 1.52 12.51
CA GLY A 52 -2.62 0.35 11.88
C GLY A 52 -2.38 0.48 10.37
N ASN A 53 -2.81 1.57 9.73
CA ASN A 53 -2.44 1.86 8.35
C ASN A 53 -1.02 2.45 8.33
N GLN A 54 -0.10 1.73 7.69
CA GLN A 54 1.31 2.13 7.62
C GLN A 54 1.65 2.89 6.32
N LYS A 55 0.65 3.48 5.65
CA LYS A 55 0.91 4.30 4.46
C LYS A 55 1.93 5.41 4.76
N ASN A 56 2.90 5.56 3.87
CA ASN A 56 4.06 6.44 4.00
C ASN A 56 5.05 6.06 5.12
N TYR A 57 4.95 4.84 5.66
CA TYR A 57 5.98 4.35 6.57
C TYR A 57 7.28 4.10 5.82
N GLU A 58 8.34 4.78 6.23
CA GLU A 58 9.65 4.83 5.62
C GLU A 58 10.72 4.74 6.73
N PRO A 59 11.00 3.54 7.23
CA PRO A 59 11.97 3.37 8.30
C PRO A 59 13.39 3.46 7.79
N VAL A 60 14.30 3.98 8.63
CA VAL A 60 15.73 3.95 8.35
C VAL A 60 16.21 2.50 8.30
N GLN A 61 16.93 2.16 7.25
CA GLN A 61 17.49 0.84 7.04
C GLN A 61 18.95 0.74 7.53
N PRO A 62 19.43 -0.46 7.90
CA PRO A 62 20.82 -0.65 8.35
C PRO A 62 21.85 -0.28 7.29
N ILE A 63 21.51 -0.47 6.02
CA ILE A 63 22.30 -0.04 4.87
C ILE A 63 21.38 0.76 3.95
N TYR A 64 21.82 1.93 3.51
CA TYR A 64 21.11 2.71 2.52
C TYR A 64 21.14 1.99 1.18
N TYR A 65 19.98 1.52 0.73
CA TYR A 65 19.83 0.81 -0.53
C TYR A 65 18.85 1.54 -1.44
N SER A 66 19.34 2.08 -2.55
CA SER A 66 18.53 2.81 -3.51
C SER A 66 17.99 1.89 -4.61
N HIS A 67 16.67 1.68 -4.62
CA HIS A 67 16.00 1.00 -5.74
C HIS A 67 16.07 1.83 -7.03
N LYS A 68 16.09 3.15 -6.92
CA LYS A 68 16.27 4.05 -8.06
C LYS A 68 17.58 3.82 -8.79
N VAL A 69 18.68 3.60 -8.05
CA VAL A 69 19.96 3.27 -8.67
C VAL A 69 19.93 1.88 -9.29
N HIS A 70 19.46 0.87 -8.56
CA HIS A 70 19.51 -0.53 -8.99
C HIS A 70 18.45 -0.86 -10.05
N ALA A 71 17.17 -0.62 -9.75
CA ALA A 71 16.08 -0.99 -10.64
C ALA A 71 15.70 0.11 -11.64
N GLY A 72 15.86 1.39 -11.25
CA GLY A 72 15.56 2.52 -12.13
C GLY A 72 16.66 2.75 -13.15
N ILE A 73 17.86 3.11 -12.70
CA ILE A 73 18.98 3.52 -13.57
C ILE A 73 19.64 2.31 -14.23
N ASN A 74 20.00 1.29 -13.42
CA ASN A 74 20.66 0.09 -13.92
C ASN A 74 19.70 -0.96 -14.47
N GLN A 75 18.40 -0.75 -14.39
CA GLN A 75 17.34 -1.60 -14.94
C GLN A 75 17.43 -3.07 -14.50
N ILE A 76 17.91 -3.31 -13.28
CA ILE A 76 17.96 -4.66 -12.71
C ILE A 76 16.52 -5.12 -12.45
N ASN A 77 16.15 -6.28 -12.99
CA ASN A 77 14.81 -6.84 -12.84
C ASN A 77 14.50 -7.14 -11.36
N CYS A 78 13.29 -6.79 -10.92
CA CYS A 78 12.82 -7.02 -9.55
C CYS A 78 13.01 -8.46 -9.09
N LEU A 79 12.70 -9.43 -9.96
CA LEU A 79 12.80 -10.87 -9.68
C LEU A 79 14.24 -11.37 -9.59
N TYR A 80 15.24 -10.61 -10.00
CA TYR A 80 16.64 -10.97 -9.77
C TYR A 80 16.96 -11.01 -8.27
N CYS A 81 16.42 -10.05 -7.53
CA CYS A 81 16.60 -9.94 -6.08
C CYS A 81 15.42 -10.56 -5.29
N HIS A 82 14.19 -10.41 -5.79
CA HIS A 82 12.96 -10.86 -5.14
C HIS A 82 12.35 -12.08 -5.87
N GLY A 83 13.18 -13.05 -6.25
CA GLY A 83 12.76 -14.22 -7.05
C GLY A 83 11.64 -15.03 -6.41
N SER A 84 11.62 -15.13 -5.09
CA SER A 84 10.56 -15.84 -4.36
C SER A 84 9.16 -15.21 -4.50
N ALA A 85 9.06 -13.96 -4.99
CA ALA A 85 7.76 -13.37 -5.33
C ALA A 85 7.02 -14.14 -6.43
N TRP A 86 7.76 -14.88 -7.26
CA TRP A 86 7.20 -15.67 -8.37
C TRP A 86 6.60 -17.00 -7.92
N ASP A 87 7.20 -17.68 -6.97
CA ASP A 87 6.85 -19.05 -6.58
C ASP A 87 6.32 -19.16 -5.14
N SER A 88 6.51 -18.15 -4.30
CA SER A 88 6.21 -18.21 -2.87
C SER A 88 5.18 -17.17 -2.45
N LYS A 89 4.64 -17.37 -1.24
CA LYS A 89 3.78 -16.36 -0.63
C LYS A 89 4.54 -15.09 -0.26
N THR A 90 5.85 -15.18 0.02
CA THR A 90 6.69 -14.08 0.46
C THR A 90 7.66 -13.70 -0.65
N ALA A 91 7.75 -12.42 -0.99
CA ALA A 91 8.73 -11.96 -1.98
C ALA A 91 10.17 -12.16 -1.52
N GLY A 92 10.38 -12.11 -0.21
CA GLY A 92 11.69 -12.25 0.40
C GLY A 92 12.58 -11.02 0.19
N ILE A 93 13.63 -10.97 1.00
CA ILE A 93 14.76 -10.07 0.82
C ILE A 93 15.93 -10.94 0.38
N PRO A 94 16.70 -10.51 -0.65
CA PRO A 94 17.80 -11.32 -1.15
C PRO A 94 18.87 -11.53 -0.07
N SER A 95 19.52 -12.68 -0.10
CA SER A 95 20.69 -12.91 0.73
C SER A 95 21.84 -11.98 0.31
N VAL A 96 22.73 -11.70 1.23
CA VAL A 96 23.95 -10.89 0.99
C VAL A 96 24.73 -11.38 -0.23
N ASN A 97 24.75 -12.69 -0.47
CA ASN A 97 25.43 -13.29 -1.61
C ASN A 97 24.92 -12.83 -2.97
N ILE A 98 23.63 -12.51 -3.09
CA ILE A 98 23.06 -11.93 -4.31
C ILE A 98 23.64 -10.55 -4.59
N CYS A 99 23.77 -9.71 -3.57
CA CYS A 99 24.41 -8.40 -3.66
C CYS A 99 25.87 -8.54 -4.14
N MET A 100 26.57 -9.53 -3.61
CA MET A 100 27.97 -9.79 -3.93
C MET A 100 28.21 -10.33 -5.35
N ASN A 101 27.18 -10.74 -6.09
CA ASN A 101 27.35 -11.08 -7.51
C ASN A 101 27.89 -9.92 -8.32
N CYS A 102 27.49 -8.68 -7.99
CA CYS A 102 27.96 -7.45 -8.63
C CYS A 102 29.01 -6.72 -7.76
N HIS A 103 28.77 -6.63 -6.44
CA HIS A 103 29.57 -5.81 -5.54
C HIS A 103 30.98 -6.37 -5.25
N LYS A 104 31.30 -7.58 -5.69
CA LYS A 104 32.70 -8.03 -5.75
C LYS A 104 33.56 -7.19 -6.72
N ALA A 105 32.92 -6.67 -7.78
CA ALA A 105 33.59 -5.85 -8.79
C ALA A 105 33.24 -4.36 -8.65
N VAL A 106 32.01 -4.05 -8.21
CA VAL A 106 31.53 -2.68 -7.97
C VAL A 106 31.77 -2.35 -6.49
N ASN A 107 32.95 -1.85 -6.19
CA ASN A 107 33.43 -1.60 -4.84
C ASN A 107 33.33 -0.12 -4.41
N GLU A 108 33.02 0.76 -5.32
CA GLU A 108 32.90 2.20 -5.08
C GLU A 108 31.70 2.79 -5.79
N TYR A 109 31.10 3.80 -5.19
CA TYR A 109 30.04 4.61 -5.80
C TYR A 109 30.63 5.92 -6.31
N THR A 110 31.21 5.86 -7.51
CA THR A 110 31.89 7.02 -8.15
C THR A 110 31.12 7.55 -9.36
N LYS A 111 30.18 6.77 -9.90
CA LYS A 111 29.39 7.10 -11.10
C LYS A 111 27.90 6.93 -10.77
N GLY A 112 27.15 8.02 -10.81
CA GLY A 112 25.73 8.00 -10.53
C GLY A 112 25.25 9.32 -9.95
N PRO A 113 23.93 9.48 -9.73
CA PRO A 113 23.38 10.66 -9.10
C PRO A 113 23.82 10.73 -7.64
N LYS A 114 23.91 11.93 -7.09
CA LYS A 114 24.09 12.10 -5.66
C LYS A 114 22.94 11.46 -4.92
N LEU A 115 23.24 10.78 -3.83
CA LEU A 115 22.28 10.10 -2.99
C LEU A 115 21.92 10.97 -1.80
N TYR A 116 20.62 11.06 -1.48
CA TYR A 116 20.13 11.85 -0.34
C TYR A 116 19.10 11.06 0.42
N LYS A 117 19.10 11.20 1.75
CA LYS A 117 17.96 10.82 2.59
C LYS A 117 16.80 11.81 2.39
N GLU A 118 15.61 11.44 2.83
CA GLU A 118 14.45 12.33 2.81
C GLU A 118 14.70 13.67 3.56
N ASN A 119 15.51 13.65 4.60
CA ASN A 119 15.90 14.85 5.35
C ASN A 119 16.94 15.76 4.64
N GLY A 120 17.36 15.39 3.40
CA GLY A 120 18.35 16.13 2.62
C GLY A 120 19.82 15.86 2.95
N GLU A 121 20.10 14.92 3.85
CA GLU A 121 21.47 14.48 4.16
C GLU A 121 22.08 13.72 2.98
N GLU A 122 23.26 14.14 2.51
CA GLU A 122 23.98 13.46 1.43
C GLU A 122 24.58 12.15 1.92
N ILE A 123 24.35 11.08 1.17
CA ILE A 123 24.82 9.73 1.47
C ILE A 123 26.07 9.40 0.66
N ASN A 124 27.11 8.92 1.33
CA ASN A 124 28.28 8.36 0.70
C ASN A 124 28.03 6.90 0.32
N GLY A 125 27.68 6.64 -0.95
CA GLY A 125 27.38 5.28 -1.42
C GLY A 125 28.55 4.29 -1.25
N THR A 126 29.80 4.75 -1.28
CA THR A 126 30.98 3.89 -1.04
C THR A 126 31.02 3.40 0.40
N GLU A 127 30.63 4.24 1.37
CA GLU A 127 30.52 3.82 2.77
C GLU A 127 29.40 2.81 2.98
N GLU A 128 28.29 2.96 2.25
CA GLU A 128 27.19 1.99 2.30
C GLU A 128 27.62 0.63 1.71
N ILE A 129 28.43 0.63 0.64
CA ILE A 129 29.03 -0.60 0.11
C ILE A 129 29.99 -1.23 1.14
N ALA A 130 30.72 -0.43 1.90
CA ALA A 130 31.58 -0.95 2.97
C ALA A 130 30.78 -1.64 4.09
N LYS A 131 29.57 -1.16 4.41
CA LYS A 131 28.66 -1.86 5.35
C LYS A 131 28.21 -3.22 4.78
N LEU A 132 27.91 -3.29 3.47
CA LEU A 132 27.62 -4.55 2.79
C LEU A 132 28.79 -5.52 2.91
N TYR A 133 30.03 -5.07 2.68
CA TYR A 133 31.23 -5.90 2.81
C TYR A 133 31.41 -6.46 4.21
N LYS A 134 31.13 -5.65 5.22
CA LYS A 134 31.14 -6.12 6.61
C LYS A 134 30.15 -7.27 6.83
N ALA A 135 28.92 -7.15 6.32
CA ALA A 135 27.92 -8.20 6.39
C ALA A 135 28.32 -9.44 5.58
N ALA A 136 28.92 -9.24 4.41
CA ALA A 136 29.39 -10.32 3.54
C ALA A 136 30.65 -11.03 4.05
N GLY A 137 31.36 -10.46 5.02
CA GLY A 137 32.70 -10.94 5.39
C GLY A 137 33.69 -10.81 4.22
N PHE A 138 33.50 -9.81 3.36
CA PHE A 138 34.31 -9.63 2.13
C PHE A 138 35.39 -8.57 2.34
N ASN A 139 36.63 -8.92 1.93
CA ASN A 139 37.70 -7.97 1.89
C ASN A 139 38.08 -7.69 0.43
N PRO A 140 37.90 -6.45 -0.08
CA PRO A 140 38.21 -6.10 -1.45
C PRO A 140 39.70 -6.18 -1.78
N GLN A 141 40.60 -6.12 -0.78
CA GLN A 141 42.03 -6.30 -0.96
C GLN A 141 42.47 -7.77 -1.08
N SER A 142 41.58 -8.68 -0.69
CA SER A 142 41.85 -10.14 -0.73
C SER A 142 40.61 -10.91 -1.19
N PRO A 143 40.07 -10.63 -2.38
CA PRO A 143 38.78 -11.16 -2.83
C PRO A 143 38.76 -12.69 -2.99
N ALA A 144 39.93 -13.29 -3.25
CA ALA A 144 40.09 -14.75 -3.40
C ALA A 144 39.86 -15.54 -2.10
N THR A 145 39.95 -14.88 -0.94
CA THR A 145 39.75 -15.50 0.37
C THR A 145 38.29 -15.47 0.86
N TRP A 146 37.40 -14.88 0.07
CA TRP A 146 36.01 -14.73 0.47
C TRP A 146 35.28 -16.08 0.51
N ASP A 147 34.63 -16.32 1.64
CA ASP A 147 33.80 -17.47 1.89
C ASP A 147 32.33 -17.04 2.08
N PRO A 148 31.46 -17.26 1.08
CA PRO A 148 30.03 -16.87 1.16
C PRO A 148 29.27 -17.48 2.34
N SER A 149 29.74 -18.60 2.89
CA SER A 149 29.10 -19.27 4.02
C SER A 149 29.26 -18.51 5.33
N LYS A 150 30.19 -17.58 5.39
CA LYS A 150 30.47 -16.73 6.56
C LYS A 150 29.70 -15.41 6.54
N ALA A 151 28.91 -15.15 5.50
CA ALA A 151 28.10 -13.95 5.43
C ALA A 151 27.05 -13.93 6.54
N THR A 152 26.87 -12.76 7.16
CA THR A 152 25.85 -12.51 8.18
C THR A 152 24.64 -11.82 7.54
N PRO A 153 23.41 -12.21 7.90
CA PRO A 153 22.22 -11.54 7.42
C PRO A 153 22.22 -10.05 7.79
N ILE A 154 21.73 -9.22 6.88
CA ILE A 154 21.41 -7.82 7.17
C ILE A 154 20.01 -7.79 7.79
N GLU A 155 19.86 -7.20 8.96
CA GLU A 155 18.59 -7.10 9.68
C GLU A 155 17.75 -5.95 9.13
N TRP A 156 17.16 -6.15 7.95
CA TRP A 156 16.31 -5.16 7.30
C TRP A 156 15.03 -4.91 8.09
N VAL A 157 14.65 -3.65 8.22
CA VAL A 157 13.38 -3.27 8.82
C VAL A 157 12.26 -3.52 7.83
N LYS A 158 11.27 -4.32 8.22
CA LYS A 158 10.10 -4.66 7.39
C LYS A 158 9.22 -3.43 7.18
N ILE A 159 8.97 -3.07 5.93
CA ILE A 159 8.20 -1.89 5.55
C ILE A 159 6.72 -2.24 5.34
N HIS A 160 6.44 -3.24 4.50
CA HIS A 160 5.09 -3.65 4.18
C HIS A 160 4.61 -4.71 5.17
N ASN A 161 3.62 -4.35 5.97
CA ASN A 161 3.09 -5.21 7.01
C ASN A 161 1.58 -5.41 6.85
N LEU A 162 1.15 -6.65 6.99
CA LEU A 162 -0.26 -7.00 7.13
C LEU A 162 -0.49 -7.55 8.54
N PRO A 163 -1.70 -7.40 9.12
CA PRO A 163 -2.06 -8.07 10.37
C PRO A 163 -1.87 -9.59 10.27
N ASP A 164 -1.51 -10.24 11.37
CA ASP A 164 -1.18 -11.66 11.38
C ASP A 164 -2.32 -12.58 10.91
N HIS A 165 -3.56 -12.13 11.06
CA HIS A 165 -4.76 -12.84 10.60
C HIS A 165 -5.05 -12.66 9.10
N VAL A 166 -4.19 -11.96 8.35
CA VAL A 166 -4.34 -11.74 6.91
C VAL A 166 -3.31 -12.55 6.14
N TYR A 167 -3.82 -13.44 5.30
CA TYR A 167 -3.01 -14.21 4.38
C TYR A 167 -2.84 -13.48 3.05
N PHE A 168 -1.61 -13.30 2.61
CA PHE A 168 -1.28 -12.77 1.28
C PHE A 168 -0.26 -13.66 0.60
N ASN A 169 -0.46 -13.92 -0.68
CA ASN A 169 0.44 -14.76 -1.48
C ASN A 169 0.92 -14.01 -2.72
N HIS A 170 2.21 -13.68 -2.76
CA HIS A 170 2.81 -12.99 -3.90
C HIS A 170 2.69 -13.81 -5.19
N SER A 171 2.95 -15.11 -5.17
CA SER A 171 2.94 -15.92 -6.40
C SER A 171 1.56 -15.95 -7.06
N GLN A 172 0.47 -15.91 -6.29
CA GLN A 172 -0.87 -15.83 -6.85
C GLN A 172 -1.13 -14.51 -7.54
N HIS A 173 -0.58 -13.41 -7.04
CA HIS A 173 -0.75 -12.08 -7.64
C HIS A 173 0.23 -11.84 -8.79
N VAL A 174 1.51 -12.13 -8.59
CA VAL A 174 2.57 -11.82 -9.54
C VAL A 174 2.62 -12.87 -10.68
N ASN A 175 2.62 -14.16 -10.34
CA ASN A 175 2.73 -15.21 -11.33
C ASN A 175 1.37 -15.56 -11.96
N ALA A 176 0.38 -15.95 -11.18
CA ALA A 176 -0.93 -16.31 -11.72
C ALA A 176 -1.73 -15.10 -12.18
N GLY A 177 -1.81 -14.04 -11.37
CA GLY A 177 -2.57 -12.83 -11.65
C GLY A 177 -1.89 -11.85 -12.61
N LYS A 178 -0.57 -12.01 -12.87
CA LYS A 178 0.26 -11.09 -13.69
C LYS A 178 0.17 -9.62 -13.24
N VAL A 179 -0.07 -9.41 -11.94
CA VAL A 179 -0.12 -8.07 -11.37
C VAL A 179 1.30 -7.50 -11.29
N GLN A 180 1.47 -6.28 -11.76
CA GLN A 180 2.77 -5.60 -11.73
C GLN A 180 3.14 -5.18 -10.32
N CYS A 181 4.42 -5.23 -9.98
CA CYS A 181 4.93 -4.89 -8.65
C CYS A 181 4.49 -3.48 -8.20
N GLN A 182 4.56 -2.52 -9.14
CA GLN A 182 4.22 -1.13 -8.89
C GLN A 182 2.75 -0.91 -8.52
N THR A 183 1.85 -1.81 -8.89
CA THR A 183 0.42 -1.72 -8.54
C THR A 183 0.21 -1.65 -7.02
N CYS A 184 1.04 -2.37 -6.27
CA CYS A 184 0.97 -2.43 -4.80
C CYS A 184 2.08 -1.59 -4.14
N HIS A 185 3.28 -1.60 -4.73
CA HIS A 185 4.46 -0.99 -4.13
C HIS A 185 4.73 0.45 -4.63
N GLY A 186 3.96 0.95 -5.62
CA GLY A 186 4.20 2.24 -6.24
C GLY A 186 5.45 2.26 -7.12
N GLU A 187 5.93 3.44 -7.46
CA GLU A 187 7.09 3.62 -8.34
C GLU A 187 8.41 3.34 -7.62
N ILE A 188 8.61 2.09 -7.21
CA ILE A 188 9.83 1.64 -6.54
C ILE A 188 11.09 2.02 -7.31
N THR A 189 11.04 2.00 -8.64
CA THR A 189 12.16 2.37 -9.52
C THR A 189 12.56 3.84 -9.42
N ALA A 190 11.77 4.66 -8.76
CA ALA A 190 12.06 6.07 -8.48
C ALA A 190 12.41 6.33 -7.00
N MET A 191 12.38 5.29 -6.15
CA MET A 191 12.60 5.45 -4.71
C MET A 191 14.07 5.22 -4.35
N ASP A 192 14.64 6.18 -3.66
CA ASP A 192 15.93 6.03 -3.00
C ASP A 192 15.74 5.25 -1.67
N GLU A 193 14.89 5.73 -0.79
CA GLU A 193 14.42 4.97 0.39
C GLU A 193 13.00 4.45 0.09
N VAL A 194 12.72 3.22 0.48
CA VAL A 194 11.43 2.57 0.18
C VAL A 194 10.42 2.88 1.27
N LYS A 195 9.22 3.28 0.84
CA LYS A 195 8.08 3.50 1.72
C LYS A 195 6.85 2.70 1.30
N GLN A 196 5.97 2.44 2.23
CA GLN A 196 4.68 1.84 1.93
C GLN A 196 3.78 2.88 1.26
N VAL A 197 3.51 2.73 -0.04
CA VAL A 197 2.64 3.66 -0.80
C VAL A 197 1.17 3.32 -0.65
N SER A 198 0.83 2.04 -0.78
CA SER A 198 -0.55 1.57 -0.73
C SER A 198 -1.02 1.38 0.72
N GLU A 199 -2.31 1.60 0.95
CA GLU A 199 -2.90 1.46 2.28
C GLU A 199 -2.86 0.03 2.81
N LEU A 200 -2.93 -0.96 1.91
CA LEU A 200 -3.02 -2.39 2.20
C LEU A 200 -4.17 -2.71 3.18
N SER A 201 -5.20 -1.84 3.21
CA SER A 201 -6.42 -2.06 3.98
C SER A 201 -7.30 -3.12 3.31
N MET A 202 -8.21 -3.75 4.09
CA MET A 202 -9.18 -4.69 3.55
C MET A 202 -9.98 -4.06 2.39
N GLY A 203 -10.43 -2.81 2.55
CA GLY A 203 -11.16 -2.09 1.50
C GLY A 203 -10.36 -1.92 0.22
N TRP A 204 -9.07 -1.65 0.33
CA TRP A 204 -8.17 -1.51 -0.82
C TRP A 204 -8.04 -2.83 -1.59
N CYS A 205 -7.82 -3.95 -0.89
CA CYS A 205 -7.75 -5.28 -1.51
C CYS A 205 -9.08 -5.68 -2.17
N VAL A 206 -10.19 -5.49 -1.46
CA VAL A 206 -11.55 -5.82 -1.94
C VAL A 206 -11.92 -5.02 -3.19
N ASN A 207 -11.58 -3.73 -3.25
CA ASN A 207 -11.86 -2.89 -4.42
C ASN A 207 -11.06 -3.37 -5.63
N CYS A 208 -9.77 -3.67 -5.47
CA CYS A 208 -8.97 -4.26 -6.54
C CYS A 208 -9.58 -5.58 -7.05
N HIS A 209 -9.98 -6.49 -6.16
CA HIS A 209 -10.60 -7.77 -6.55
C HIS A 209 -11.98 -7.63 -7.22
N ARG A 210 -12.71 -6.55 -6.97
CA ARG A 210 -13.98 -6.26 -7.65
C ARG A 210 -13.79 -5.85 -9.10
N GLU A 211 -12.72 -5.14 -9.39
CA GLU A 211 -12.48 -4.50 -10.68
C GLU A 211 -11.51 -5.28 -11.56
N THR A 212 -10.55 -5.98 -10.95
CA THR A 212 -9.52 -6.70 -11.70
C THR A 212 -10.11 -7.87 -12.47
N LYS A 213 -9.91 -7.85 -13.78
CA LYS A 213 -10.31 -8.92 -14.69
C LYS A 213 -9.32 -10.07 -14.60
N VAL A 214 -9.84 -11.29 -14.59
CA VAL A 214 -9.03 -12.49 -14.66
C VAL A 214 -8.57 -12.70 -16.09
N ASN A 215 -7.27 -12.90 -16.28
CA ASN A 215 -6.73 -13.21 -17.59
C ASN A 215 -6.82 -14.73 -17.84
N PHE A 216 -7.71 -15.13 -18.75
CA PHE A 216 -7.85 -16.53 -19.17
C PHE A 216 -7.05 -16.86 -20.43
N ASN A 217 -6.26 -15.92 -20.97
CA ASN A 217 -5.37 -16.15 -22.11
C ASN A 217 -4.14 -16.98 -21.70
N TYR A 218 -4.38 -18.08 -21.02
CA TYR A 218 -3.38 -19.12 -20.92
C TYR A 218 -3.33 -19.87 -22.24
N ASP A 219 -2.11 -20.17 -22.68
CA ASP A 219 -1.87 -21.08 -23.77
C ASP A 219 -2.62 -22.41 -23.56
N SER A 220 -2.67 -23.22 -24.59
CA SER A 220 -3.36 -24.52 -24.61
C SER A 220 -2.95 -25.52 -23.51
N THR A 221 -1.95 -25.16 -22.69
CA THR A 221 -1.48 -25.92 -21.51
C THR A 221 -2.12 -25.43 -20.20
N GLY A 222 -3.08 -24.50 -20.28
CA GLY A 222 -3.77 -23.92 -19.13
C GLY A 222 -4.23 -24.97 -18.14
N ASN A 223 -4.08 -24.66 -16.88
CA ASN A 223 -4.29 -25.56 -15.76
C ASN A 223 -5.71 -26.17 -15.77
N LYS A 224 -5.82 -27.37 -16.34
CA LYS A 224 -7.08 -28.11 -16.51
C LYS A 224 -7.67 -28.63 -15.19
N PHE A 225 -7.04 -28.37 -14.06
CA PHE A 225 -7.49 -28.87 -12.76
C PHE A 225 -8.70 -28.12 -12.18
N TYR A 226 -9.07 -26.98 -12.75
CA TYR A 226 -10.18 -26.20 -12.25
C TYR A 226 -11.30 -26.09 -13.26
N SER A 227 -12.31 -26.94 -13.14
CA SER A 227 -13.51 -26.93 -13.99
C SER A 227 -14.22 -25.57 -14.08
N ILE A 228 -14.12 -24.75 -13.04
CA ILE A 228 -14.67 -23.39 -13.03
C ILE A 228 -13.96 -22.48 -14.04
N TYR A 229 -12.64 -22.62 -14.22
CA TYR A 229 -11.89 -21.85 -15.20
C TYR A 229 -12.25 -22.24 -16.63
N GLU A 230 -12.44 -23.53 -16.88
CA GLU A 230 -12.90 -24.05 -18.17
C GLU A 230 -14.29 -23.51 -18.52
N LYS A 231 -15.21 -23.50 -17.56
CA LYS A 231 -16.54 -22.94 -17.74
C LYS A 231 -16.47 -21.47 -18.14
N PHE A 232 -15.76 -20.62 -17.38
CA PHE A 232 -15.63 -19.20 -17.68
C PHE A 232 -14.89 -18.94 -19.00
N HIS A 233 -13.86 -19.72 -19.29
CA HIS A 233 -13.17 -19.66 -20.58
C HIS A 233 -14.13 -19.94 -21.74
N ASN A 234 -14.95 -20.98 -21.64
CA ASN A 234 -15.93 -21.34 -22.64
C ASN A 234 -17.06 -20.28 -22.75
N ASP A 235 -17.51 -19.71 -21.63
CA ASP A 235 -18.53 -18.66 -21.63
C ASP A 235 -18.02 -17.37 -22.30
N ILE A 236 -16.76 -17.00 -22.10
CA ILE A 236 -16.12 -15.87 -22.80
C ILE A 236 -15.96 -16.18 -24.29
N LYS A 237 -15.44 -17.35 -24.63
CA LYS A 237 -15.25 -17.81 -26.02
C LYS A 237 -16.56 -17.82 -26.78
N ASN A 238 -17.65 -18.22 -26.14
CA ASN A 238 -18.99 -18.27 -26.71
C ASN A 238 -19.76 -16.95 -26.62
N LYS A 239 -19.08 -15.84 -26.20
CA LYS A 239 -19.65 -14.49 -26.06
C LYS A 239 -20.86 -14.43 -25.11
N LYS A 240 -20.95 -15.33 -24.15
CA LYS A 240 -21.94 -15.27 -23.05
C LYS A 240 -21.53 -14.31 -21.95
N LEU A 241 -20.24 -14.11 -21.78
CA LEU A 241 -19.65 -13.16 -20.84
C LEU A 241 -18.56 -12.34 -21.55
N ASP A 242 -18.49 -11.05 -21.26
CA ASP A 242 -17.44 -10.17 -21.80
C ASP A 242 -16.13 -10.31 -21.01
N SER A 243 -16.23 -10.50 -19.72
CA SER A 243 -15.08 -10.67 -18.83
C SER A 243 -15.49 -11.30 -17.49
N VAL A 244 -14.52 -11.84 -16.77
CA VAL A 244 -14.67 -12.39 -15.43
C VAL A 244 -13.73 -11.63 -14.50
N THR A 245 -14.24 -11.16 -13.38
CA THR A 245 -13.42 -10.49 -12.37
C THR A 245 -12.96 -11.46 -11.29
N VAL A 246 -11.95 -11.06 -10.50
CA VAL A 246 -11.50 -11.84 -9.34
C VAL A 246 -12.64 -12.09 -8.35
N LYS A 247 -13.57 -11.12 -8.19
CA LYS A 247 -14.82 -11.29 -7.44
C LYS A 247 -15.62 -12.48 -7.92
N THR A 248 -15.78 -12.63 -9.25
CA THR A 248 -16.62 -13.67 -9.86
C THR A 248 -16.09 -15.09 -9.57
N ILE A 249 -14.79 -15.24 -9.41
CA ILE A 249 -14.12 -16.51 -9.08
C ILE A 249 -13.98 -16.76 -7.57
N GLY A 250 -14.68 -15.99 -6.74
CA GLY A 250 -14.67 -16.16 -5.28
C GLY A 250 -13.55 -15.40 -4.55
N GLY A 251 -12.88 -14.46 -5.21
CA GLY A 251 -11.77 -13.69 -4.60
C GLY A 251 -12.20 -12.70 -3.51
N LEU A 252 -13.50 -12.61 -3.18
CA LEU A 252 -14.03 -11.80 -2.06
C LEU A 252 -14.51 -12.66 -0.89
N GLU A 253 -14.38 -13.98 -0.95
CA GLU A 253 -14.73 -14.83 0.18
C GLU A 253 -13.74 -14.59 1.33
N CYS A 254 -14.28 -14.45 2.55
CA CYS A 254 -13.48 -14.08 3.72
C CYS A 254 -12.27 -14.99 3.94
N GLN A 255 -12.46 -16.30 3.76
CA GLN A 255 -11.40 -17.32 3.91
C GLN A 255 -10.29 -17.27 2.87
N LYS A 256 -10.41 -16.45 1.83
CA LYS A 256 -9.31 -16.26 0.85
C LYS A 256 -8.20 -15.34 1.39
N CYS A 257 -8.57 -14.49 2.34
CA CYS A 257 -7.66 -13.50 2.93
C CYS A 257 -7.48 -13.68 4.44
N HIS A 258 -8.43 -14.35 5.12
CA HIS A 258 -8.43 -14.55 6.57
C HIS A 258 -8.46 -16.03 6.93
N TYR A 259 -7.77 -16.42 8.02
CA TYR A 259 -7.76 -17.76 8.60
C TYR A 259 -7.88 -17.70 10.12
#